data_12a413ddbfa66aeddb65b719ee5bb1d3
#
_entry.id   12a413ddbfa66aeddb65b719ee5bb1d3
#
_cell.length_a   1.000
_cell.length_b   1.000
_cell.length_c   1.000
_cell.angle_alpha   90.00
_cell.angle_beta   90.00
_cell.angle_gamma   90.00
#
_symmetry.space_group_name_H-M   'P 1'
#
loop_
_entity.id
_entity.type
_entity.pdbx_description
1 polymer ?
#
loop_
_entity_poly.entity_id
_entity_poly.type
_entity_poly.pdbx_seq_one_letter_code
_entity_poly.pdbx_strand_id
1 'polypeptide(L)'
;MVDYRITAAERTRFKRCRRQWDFASPHRRNLRSSGAVEPALPAALKDALAVYYYPGTWDWQHEVTQPLVHKALERSLGDAGATESLNQGAALLDCYDAWAHAVDDFAPVKINLDVEALVPDPDDLECGLLVHDGSPVIYPCRIDLVAVDAADEYWLVCHQIVDTWQDVDRWDRDEQALAACWAFEHDYIGVQVAGTIHNEVRIDGPLAFPPAGSAMRRAPKAVAQHEASGGGRSVPQHQRVSAQASRGDATKRTEQRTAGLLRRTRIRRSRHEITSVGALIAAEAVDMTGWPTIYPTYAGHCRDCEFRAPCSAITAGSDAEPLLQTDFRRVPDEVRKPRLGQSTWGFGRGAAPPRW
;
A
#
# COMPACT_ATOMS: atom_id res chain seq x y z
N MET A 1 18.33 14.22 -15.35
CA MET A 1 18.68 12.93 -14.75
C MET A 1 17.36 12.21 -14.43
N VAL A 2 17.24 10.94 -14.75
CA VAL A 2 16.03 10.16 -14.46
C VAL A 2 16.32 9.37 -13.19
N ASP A 3 15.46 9.49 -12.16
CA ASP A 3 15.63 8.79 -10.89
C ASP A 3 15.61 7.26 -11.09
N TYR A 4 16.46 6.54 -10.36
CA TYR A 4 16.42 5.09 -10.31
C TYR A 4 15.38 4.66 -9.28
N ARG A 5 14.29 4.05 -9.72
CA ARG A 5 13.11 3.77 -8.89
C ARG A 5 13.03 2.29 -8.54
N ILE A 6 13.07 1.97 -7.24
CA ILE A 6 12.98 0.59 -6.74
C ILE A 6 11.65 0.39 -6.02
N THR A 7 10.71 -0.33 -6.62
CA THR A 7 9.40 -0.60 -6.03
C THR A 7 9.42 -1.82 -5.10
N ALA A 8 8.40 -1.95 -4.25
CA ALA A 8 8.19 -3.14 -3.43
C ALA A 8 8.11 -4.43 -4.28
N ALA A 9 7.47 -4.35 -5.45
CA ALA A 9 7.36 -5.49 -6.37
C ALA A 9 8.72 -5.90 -6.95
N GLU A 10 9.60 -4.94 -7.26
CA GLU A 10 10.95 -5.24 -7.73
C GLU A 10 11.80 -5.88 -6.65
N ARG A 11 11.80 -5.33 -5.43
CA ARG A 11 12.48 -5.92 -4.27
C ARG A 11 12.03 -7.38 -4.04
N THR A 12 10.73 -7.61 -4.05
CA THR A 12 10.16 -8.96 -3.88
C THR A 12 10.63 -9.90 -4.96
N ARG A 13 10.61 -9.47 -6.23
CA ARG A 13 11.09 -10.28 -7.36
C ARG A 13 12.60 -10.57 -7.28
N PHE A 14 13.39 -9.56 -6.93
CA PHE A 14 14.85 -9.69 -6.78
C PHE A 14 15.23 -10.72 -5.72
N LYS A 15 14.62 -10.64 -4.53
CA LYS A 15 14.80 -11.63 -3.45
C LYS A 15 14.30 -13.02 -3.84
N ARG A 16 13.18 -13.09 -4.54
CA ARG A 16 12.55 -14.34 -4.94
C ARG A 16 13.35 -15.07 -6.02
N CYS A 17 13.77 -14.35 -7.07
CA CYS A 17 14.53 -14.92 -8.19
C CYS A 17 15.15 -13.81 -9.03
N ARG A 18 16.50 -13.73 -9.05
CA ARG A 18 17.21 -12.68 -9.79
C ARG A 18 16.96 -12.75 -11.30
N ARG A 19 16.77 -13.95 -11.88
CA ARG A 19 16.42 -14.10 -13.30
C ARG A 19 15.00 -13.59 -13.60
N GLN A 20 14.02 -13.86 -12.74
CA GLN A 20 12.68 -13.30 -12.88
C GLN A 20 12.71 -11.78 -12.79
N TRP A 21 13.47 -11.24 -11.86
CA TRP A 21 13.66 -9.80 -11.72
C TRP A 21 14.32 -9.20 -12.97
N ASP A 22 15.37 -9.82 -13.52
CA ASP A 22 16.04 -9.33 -14.73
C ASP A 22 15.09 -9.23 -15.93
N PHE A 23 14.20 -10.20 -16.10
CA PHE A 23 13.19 -10.14 -17.16
C PHE A 23 12.14 -9.03 -16.91
N ALA A 24 11.67 -8.88 -15.68
CA ALA A 24 10.50 -8.05 -15.34
C ALA A 24 10.84 -6.61 -14.94
N SER A 25 12.07 -6.32 -14.47
CA SER A 25 12.44 -5.00 -13.96
C SER A 25 12.42 -3.93 -15.07
N PRO A 26 11.82 -2.75 -14.80
CA PRO A 26 11.87 -1.59 -15.71
C PRO A 26 13.30 -1.16 -16.06
N HIS A 27 14.24 -1.33 -15.13
CA HIS A 27 15.65 -0.98 -15.33
C HIS A 27 16.45 -2.05 -16.09
N ARG A 28 15.80 -3.17 -16.45
CA ARG A 28 16.41 -4.30 -17.15
C ARG A 28 15.64 -4.57 -18.45
N ARG A 29 15.06 -5.74 -18.61
CA ARG A 29 14.37 -6.12 -19.87
C ARG A 29 12.92 -5.58 -19.94
N ASN A 30 12.30 -5.26 -18.81
CA ASN A 30 10.96 -4.69 -18.69
C ASN A 30 9.87 -5.49 -19.44
N LEU A 31 9.88 -6.81 -19.27
CA LEU A 31 8.97 -7.71 -19.96
C LEU A 31 7.74 -8.02 -19.12
N ARG A 32 6.58 -8.15 -19.79
CA ARG A 32 5.33 -8.64 -19.25
C ARG A 32 4.74 -9.67 -20.20
N SER A 33 4.11 -10.71 -19.66
CA SER A 33 3.38 -11.68 -20.48
C SER A 33 2.28 -10.99 -21.28
N SER A 34 2.20 -11.31 -22.57
CA SER A 34 1.23 -10.72 -23.49
C SER A 34 -0.22 -11.09 -23.14
N GLY A 35 -0.43 -12.22 -22.45
CA GLY A 35 -1.73 -12.73 -22.01
C GLY A 35 -2.10 -12.36 -20.58
N ALA A 36 -1.28 -11.60 -19.84
CA ALA A 36 -1.59 -11.23 -18.47
C ALA A 36 -2.75 -10.22 -18.42
N VAL A 37 -3.88 -10.65 -17.86
CA VAL A 37 -5.03 -9.80 -17.55
C VAL A 37 -5.11 -9.68 -16.04
N GLU A 38 -5.02 -8.46 -15.51
CA GLU A 38 -5.23 -8.24 -14.08
C GLU A 38 -6.73 -8.38 -13.76
N PRO A 39 -7.10 -9.06 -12.66
CA PRO A 39 -8.49 -9.14 -12.22
C PRO A 39 -9.07 -7.73 -11.98
N ALA A 40 -10.13 -7.39 -12.70
CA ALA A 40 -10.72 -6.05 -12.62
C ALA A 40 -11.41 -5.78 -11.27
N LEU A 41 -12.08 -6.78 -10.69
CA LEU A 41 -12.85 -6.62 -9.46
C LEU A 41 -12.01 -6.21 -8.25
N PRO A 42 -10.82 -6.79 -7.95
CA PRO A 42 -9.99 -6.33 -6.85
C PRO A 42 -9.54 -4.86 -6.98
N ALA A 43 -9.19 -4.42 -8.18
CA ALA A 43 -8.81 -3.03 -8.43
C ALA A 43 -10.01 -2.09 -8.26
N ALA A 44 -11.18 -2.47 -8.79
CA ALA A 44 -12.40 -1.70 -8.69
C ALA A 44 -12.91 -1.57 -7.24
N LEU A 45 -12.80 -2.63 -6.43
CA LEU A 45 -13.11 -2.58 -5.00
C LEU A 45 -12.18 -1.61 -4.26
N LYS A 46 -10.88 -1.60 -4.57
CA LYS A 46 -9.95 -0.63 -3.97
C LYS A 46 -10.29 0.82 -4.35
N ASP A 47 -10.67 1.07 -5.60
CA ASP A 47 -11.08 2.40 -6.05
C ASP A 47 -12.38 2.84 -5.34
N ALA A 48 -13.33 1.93 -5.16
CA ALA A 48 -14.57 2.18 -4.41
C ALA A 48 -14.29 2.47 -2.92
N LEU A 49 -13.40 1.69 -2.28
CA LEU A 49 -12.99 1.93 -0.90
C LEU A 49 -12.24 3.26 -0.73
N ALA A 50 -11.51 3.72 -1.74
CA ALA A 50 -10.91 5.05 -1.72
C ALA A 50 -11.98 6.17 -1.69
N VAL A 51 -13.11 5.97 -2.39
CA VAL A 51 -14.25 6.90 -2.31
C VAL A 51 -14.96 6.79 -0.96
N TYR A 52 -15.12 5.58 -0.42
CA TYR A 52 -15.71 5.34 0.91
C TYR A 52 -14.97 6.09 2.02
N TYR A 53 -13.62 6.07 1.99
CA TYR A 53 -12.76 6.73 2.97
C TYR A 53 -12.31 8.14 2.54
N TYR A 54 -12.97 8.75 1.57
CA TYR A 54 -12.59 10.09 1.15
C TYR A 54 -12.82 11.11 2.29
N PRO A 55 -11.78 11.83 2.77
CA PRO A 55 -11.90 12.70 3.93
C PRO A 55 -12.95 13.80 3.75
N GLY A 56 -13.12 14.32 2.53
CA GLY A 56 -14.07 15.40 2.25
C GLY A 56 -15.54 15.00 2.33
N THR A 57 -15.85 13.69 2.35
CA THR A 57 -17.22 13.18 2.49
C THR A 57 -17.40 12.27 3.71
N TRP A 58 -16.36 12.16 4.54
CA TRP A 58 -16.36 11.23 5.67
C TRP A 58 -17.50 11.47 6.68
N ASP A 59 -17.87 12.72 6.89
CA ASP A 59 -18.93 13.11 7.79
C ASP A 59 -20.32 13.23 7.13
N TRP A 60 -20.40 12.89 5.82
CA TRP A 60 -21.67 12.96 5.11
C TRP A 60 -22.58 11.80 5.51
N GLN A 61 -23.89 12.01 5.28
CA GLN A 61 -24.88 10.96 5.50
C GLN A 61 -24.65 9.78 4.56
N HIS A 62 -24.85 8.57 5.09
CA HIS A 62 -24.65 7.32 4.37
C HIS A 62 -25.44 7.27 3.04
N GLU A 63 -26.68 7.75 3.05
CA GLU A 63 -27.57 7.80 1.87
C GLU A 63 -26.98 8.61 0.72
N VAL A 64 -26.05 9.52 1.00
CA VAL A 64 -25.37 10.33 0.00
C VAL A 64 -24.05 9.67 -0.43
N THR A 65 -23.31 9.07 0.47
CA THR A 65 -21.98 8.53 0.19
C THR A 65 -22.04 7.16 -0.49
N GLN A 66 -22.98 6.29 -0.10
CA GLN A 66 -23.09 4.93 -0.67
C GLN A 66 -23.29 4.92 -2.20
N PRO A 67 -24.19 5.73 -2.79
CA PRO A 67 -24.29 5.78 -4.25
C PRO A 67 -22.99 6.22 -4.96
N LEU A 68 -22.17 7.07 -4.32
CA LEU A 68 -20.87 7.48 -4.87
C LEU A 68 -19.87 6.33 -4.87
N VAL A 69 -19.87 5.51 -3.82
CA VAL A 69 -19.02 4.32 -3.70
C VAL A 69 -19.37 3.30 -4.77
N HIS A 70 -20.67 3.00 -4.96
CA HIS A 70 -21.15 2.09 -6.01
C HIS A 70 -20.81 2.61 -7.41
N LYS A 71 -21.00 3.91 -7.66
CA LYS A 71 -20.64 4.52 -8.93
C LYS A 71 -19.14 4.45 -9.21
N ALA A 72 -18.28 4.51 -8.18
CA ALA A 72 -16.85 4.34 -8.34
C ALA A 72 -16.51 2.90 -8.75
N LEU A 73 -17.17 1.90 -8.16
CA LEU A 73 -17.06 0.50 -8.56
C LEU A 73 -17.44 0.30 -10.03
N GLU A 74 -18.63 0.78 -10.43
CA GLU A 74 -19.14 0.69 -11.82
C GLU A 74 -18.15 1.31 -12.81
N ARG A 75 -17.67 2.51 -12.49
CA ARG A 75 -16.73 3.23 -13.35
C ARG A 75 -15.37 2.53 -13.47
N SER A 76 -14.89 1.93 -12.40
CA SER A 76 -13.61 1.22 -12.40
C SER A 76 -13.68 -0.12 -13.12
N LEU A 77 -14.81 -0.84 -13.04
CA LEU A 77 -15.05 -2.05 -13.82
C LEU A 77 -15.22 -1.76 -15.31
N GLY A 78 -15.77 -0.58 -15.67
CA GLY A 78 -16.05 -0.19 -17.05
C GLY A 78 -17.05 -1.10 -17.76
N ASP A 79 -17.18 -0.90 -19.08
CA ASP A 79 -18.12 -1.67 -19.92
C ASP A 79 -17.72 -3.17 -20.05
N ALA A 80 -16.47 -3.51 -19.76
CA ALA A 80 -15.96 -4.87 -19.78
C ALA A 80 -16.26 -5.66 -18.48
N GLY A 81 -16.74 -4.96 -17.43
CA GLY A 81 -17.15 -5.62 -16.18
C GLY A 81 -18.37 -6.47 -16.41
N ALA A 82 -18.23 -7.82 -16.29
CA ALA A 82 -19.38 -8.69 -16.32
C ALA A 82 -20.38 -8.26 -15.24
N THR A 83 -21.67 -8.27 -15.55
CA THR A 83 -22.76 -7.95 -14.60
C THR A 83 -22.60 -8.71 -13.27
N GLU A 84 -22.07 -9.92 -13.33
CA GLU A 84 -21.77 -10.75 -12.17
C GLU A 84 -20.72 -10.10 -11.24
N SER A 85 -19.60 -9.59 -11.78
CA SER A 85 -18.57 -8.90 -11.00
C SER A 85 -19.09 -7.61 -10.38
N LEU A 86 -19.96 -6.89 -11.08
CA LEU A 86 -20.59 -5.69 -10.56
C LEU A 86 -21.52 -6.01 -9.39
N ASN A 87 -22.40 -7.01 -9.54
CA ASN A 87 -23.31 -7.44 -8.48
C ASN A 87 -22.55 -7.96 -7.25
N GLN A 88 -21.51 -8.76 -7.49
CA GLN A 88 -20.65 -9.27 -6.42
C GLN A 88 -19.95 -8.12 -5.68
N GLY A 89 -19.35 -7.19 -6.40
CA GLY A 89 -18.67 -6.04 -5.83
C GLY A 89 -19.60 -5.12 -5.05
N ALA A 90 -20.80 -4.85 -5.58
CA ALA A 90 -21.81 -4.05 -4.89
C ALA A 90 -22.23 -4.69 -3.57
N ALA A 91 -22.56 -5.99 -3.58
CA ALA A 91 -22.91 -6.71 -2.36
C ALA A 91 -21.79 -6.77 -1.32
N LEU A 92 -20.54 -6.88 -1.77
CA LEU A 92 -19.37 -6.81 -0.87
C LEU A 92 -19.22 -5.42 -0.24
N LEU A 93 -19.46 -4.35 -1.00
CA LEU A 93 -19.41 -2.98 -0.48
C LEU A 93 -20.52 -2.70 0.52
N ASP A 94 -21.72 -3.23 0.31
CA ASP A 94 -22.84 -3.13 1.28
C ASP A 94 -22.51 -3.85 2.58
N CYS A 95 -21.94 -5.06 2.49
CA CYS A 95 -21.44 -5.79 3.67
C CYS A 95 -20.31 -5.03 4.36
N TYR A 96 -19.40 -4.45 3.58
CA TYR A 96 -18.28 -3.68 4.09
C TYR A 96 -18.74 -2.45 4.87
N ASP A 97 -19.67 -1.70 4.32
CA ASP A 97 -20.22 -0.51 4.96
C ASP A 97 -20.87 -0.84 6.31
N ALA A 98 -21.75 -1.83 6.35
CA ALA A 98 -22.38 -2.28 7.58
C ALA A 98 -21.37 -2.73 8.65
N TRP A 99 -20.30 -3.40 8.24
CA TRP A 99 -19.23 -3.84 9.12
C TRP A 99 -18.32 -2.70 9.57
N ALA A 100 -17.90 -1.83 8.64
CA ALA A 100 -16.99 -0.73 8.90
C ALA A 100 -17.57 0.24 9.93
N HIS A 101 -18.88 0.49 9.91
CA HIS A 101 -19.57 1.27 10.94
C HIS A 101 -19.35 0.76 12.37
N ALA A 102 -19.22 -0.55 12.54
CA ALA A 102 -19.03 -1.17 13.86
C ALA A 102 -17.57 -1.23 14.29
N VAL A 103 -16.62 -1.21 13.34
CA VAL A 103 -15.20 -1.44 13.63
C VAL A 103 -14.29 -0.25 13.38
N ASP A 104 -14.74 0.78 12.63
CA ASP A 104 -13.96 1.98 12.36
C ASP A 104 -13.79 2.80 13.63
N ASP A 105 -12.57 2.81 14.15
CA ASP A 105 -12.13 3.55 15.32
C ASP A 105 -11.08 4.62 14.97
N PHE A 106 -11.06 5.01 13.71
CA PHE A 106 -10.16 6.03 13.15
C PHE A 106 -10.91 6.96 12.18
N ALA A 107 -10.31 8.09 11.86
CA ALA A 107 -10.76 9.01 10.81
C ALA A 107 -9.78 9.00 9.64
N PRO A 108 -10.25 9.03 8.38
CA PRO A 108 -9.39 9.13 7.21
C PRO A 108 -8.75 10.52 7.12
N VAL A 109 -7.46 10.54 6.75
CA VAL A 109 -6.69 11.78 6.56
C VAL A 109 -6.35 11.98 5.09
N LYS A 110 -5.86 10.93 4.43
CA LYS A 110 -5.51 10.93 3.00
C LYS A 110 -5.77 9.56 2.39
N ILE A 111 -6.22 9.55 1.15
CA ILE A 111 -6.44 8.34 0.35
C ILE A 111 -5.49 8.31 -0.84
N ASN A 112 -5.16 7.11 -1.31
CA ASN A 112 -4.36 6.89 -2.51
C ASN A 112 -3.10 7.79 -2.56
N LEU A 113 -2.40 7.87 -1.44
CA LEU A 113 -1.24 8.74 -1.29
C LEU A 113 -0.02 8.10 -1.94
N ASP A 114 0.59 8.82 -2.88
CA ASP A 114 1.89 8.46 -3.43
C ASP A 114 2.98 9.16 -2.60
N VAL A 115 3.90 8.37 -2.07
CA VAL A 115 5.08 8.85 -1.33
C VAL A 115 6.35 8.37 -2.03
N GLU A 116 7.42 9.16 -1.89
CA GLU A 116 8.70 8.88 -2.50
C GLU A 116 9.80 9.13 -1.46
N ALA A 117 10.48 8.08 -1.04
CA ALA A 117 11.58 8.19 -0.11
C ALA A 117 12.93 8.05 -0.83
N LEU A 118 13.85 8.95 -0.54
CA LEU A 118 15.24 8.81 -0.96
C LEU A 118 15.85 7.63 -0.20
N VAL A 119 16.39 6.66 -0.91
CA VAL A 119 17.06 5.51 -0.30
C VAL A 119 18.40 5.98 0.26
N PRO A 120 18.68 5.78 1.57
CA PRO A 120 19.94 6.22 2.14
C PRO A 120 21.12 5.41 1.59
N ASP A 121 22.29 6.03 1.53
CA ASP A 121 23.54 5.31 1.28
C ASP A 121 23.94 4.52 2.54
N PRO A 122 24.14 3.20 2.49
CA PRO A 122 24.55 2.42 3.65
C PRO A 122 25.89 2.85 4.25
N ASP A 123 26.78 3.42 3.45
CA ASP A 123 28.09 3.88 3.88
C ASP A 123 28.07 5.31 4.42
N ASP A 124 27.05 6.11 4.07
CA ASP A 124 26.82 7.47 4.54
C ASP A 124 25.32 7.79 4.65
N LEU A 125 24.72 7.50 5.80
CA LEU A 125 23.28 7.63 6.03
C LEU A 125 22.73 9.06 5.92
N GLU A 126 23.59 10.08 5.88
CA GLU A 126 23.19 11.47 5.66
C GLU A 126 23.03 11.78 4.16
N CYS A 127 23.55 10.90 3.31
CA CYS A 127 23.48 11.00 1.86
C CYS A 127 22.46 10.01 1.27
N GLY A 128 21.90 10.36 0.12
CA GLY A 128 21.11 9.43 -0.69
C GLY A 128 22.00 8.52 -1.53
N LEU A 129 21.60 7.27 -1.68
CA LEU A 129 22.25 6.31 -2.56
C LEU A 129 22.17 6.78 -4.02
N LEU A 130 23.31 6.81 -4.68
CA LEU A 130 23.42 7.14 -6.09
C LEU A 130 23.79 5.90 -6.91
N VAL A 131 23.19 5.74 -8.09
CA VAL A 131 23.66 4.76 -9.05
C VAL A 131 24.88 5.28 -9.81
N HIS A 132 25.52 4.42 -10.60
CA HIS A 132 26.80 4.73 -11.26
C HIS A 132 26.77 5.99 -12.14
N ASP A 133 25.64 6.37 -12.71
CA ASP A 133 25.47 7.58 -13.52
C ASP A 133 25.14 8.85 -12.69
N GLY A 134 25.16 8.74 -11.36
CA GLY A 134 24.85 9.80 -10.43
C GLY A 134 23.36 10.03 -10.19
N SER A 135 22.47 9.20 -10.71
CA SER A 135 21.04 9.29 -10.46
C SER A 135 20.70 8.82 -9.04
N PRO A 136 19.82 9.53 -8.30
CA PRO A 136 19.42 9.12 -6.97
C PRO A 136 18.51 7.88 -7.02
N VAL A 137 18.63 7.03 -6.01
CA VAL A 137 17.75 5.88 -5.83
C VAL A 137 16.55 6.28 -5.00
N ILE A 138 15.36 6.12 -5.58
CA ILE A 138 14.07 6.47 -4.96
C ILE A 138 13.25 5.21 -4.71
N TYR A 139 12.67 5.12 -3.52
CA TYR A 139 11.68 4.10 -3.19
C TYR A 139 10.27 4.72 -3.27
N PRO A 140 9.54 4.50 -4.39
CA PRO A 140 8.17 4.95 -4.52
C PRO A 140 7.23 3.96 -3.84
N CYS A 141 6.26 4.48 -3.11
CA CYS A 141 5.25 3.68 -2.44
C CYS A 141 3.88 4.33 -2.63
N ARG A 142 2.83 3.51 -2.74
CA ARG A 142 1.45 3.97 -2.71
C ARG A 142 0.76 3.45 -1.48
N ILE A 143 0.18 4.35 -0.70
CA ILE A 143 -0.56 4.08 0.51
C ILE A 143 -2.05 4.20 0.20
N ASP A 144 -2.83 3.15 0.45
CA ASP A 144 -4.26 3.15 0.15
C ASP A 144 -4.99 4.20 1.00
N LEU A 145 -4.68 4.27 2.31
CA LEU A 145 -5.30 5.22 3.24
C LEU A 145 -4.35 5.55 4.39
N VAL A 146 -4.22 6.82 4.70
CA VAL A 146 -3.66 7.32 5.97
C VAL A 146 -4.81 7.70 6.88
N ALA A 147 -4.82 7.18 8.08
CA ALA A 147 -5.85 7.41 9.09
C ALA A 147 -5.25 7.90 10.41
N VAL A 148 -6.08 8.57 11.23
CA VAL A 148 -5.75 9.00 12.59
C VAL A 148 -6.77 8.40 13.56
N ASP A 149 -6.32 7.88 14.70
CA ASP A 149 -7.20 7.33 15.72
C ASP A 149 -7.56 8.36 16.80
N ALA A 150 -8.33 7.95 17.80
CA ALA A 150 -8.75 8.81 18.89
C ALA A 150 -7.61 9.25 19.84
N ALA A 151 -6.43 8.64 19.72
CA ALA A 151 -5.21 9.01 20.44
C ALA A 151 -4.29 9.93 19.63
N ASP A 152 -4.76 10.46 18.49
CA ASP A 152 -3.99 11.25 17.51
C ASP A 152 -2.80 10.49 16.92
N GLU A 153 -2.87 9.15 16.89
CA GLU A 153 -1.85 8.32 16.29
C GLU A 153 -2.15 8.05 14.82
N TYR A 154 -1.13 8.17 13.96
CA TYR A 154 -1.26 7.89 12.53
C TYR A 154 -1.11 6.40 12.23
N TRP A 155 -1.96 5.90 11.34
CA TRP A 155 -2.00 4.52 10.89
C TRP A 155 -2.03 4.44 9.37
N LEU A 156 -1.28 3.50 8.80
CA LEU A 156 -1.39 3.19 7.37
C LEU A 156 -2.34 2.01 7.18
N VAL A 157 -3.41 2.24 6.44
CA VAL A 157 -4.43 1.22 6.15
C VAL A 157 -4.18 0.66 4.77
N CYS A 158 -4.07 -0.67 4.68
CA CYS A 158 -3.88 -1.42 3.45
C CYS A 158 -5.14 -2.24 3.17
N HIS A 159 -5.79 -1.99 2.03
CA HIS A 159 -6.93 -2.78 1.58
C HIS A 159 -6.45 -4.00 0.79
N GLN A 160 -6.72 -5.19 1.31
CA GLN A 160 -6.35 -6.46 0.71
C GLN A 160 -7.60 -7.18 0.20
N ILE A 161 -7.68 -7.38 -1.10
CA ILE A 161 -8.73 -8.19 -1.70
C ILE A 161 -8.16 -9.59 -1.90
N VAL A 162 -8.76 -10.58 -1.24
CA VAL A 162 -8.19 -11.93 -1.12
C VAL A 162 -9.23 -13.00 -1.44
N ASP A 163 -8.79 -14.14 -1.96
CA ASP A 163 -9.65 -15.31 -2.15
C ASP A 163 -9.76 -16.11 -0.84
N THR A 164 -8.66 -16.16 -0.09
CA THR A 164 -8.58 -16.87 1.20
C THR A 164 -7.91 -16.00 2.25
N TRP A 165 -8.30 -16.20 3.52
CA TRP A 165 -7.68 -15.50 4.64
C TRP A 165 -6.17 -15.75 4.69
N GLN A 166 -5.42 -14.67 4.81
CA GLN A 166 -3.99 -14.77 5.05
C GLN A 166 -3.72 -15.08 6.53
N ASP A 167 -2.61 -15.76 6.82
CA ASP A 167 -2.17 -15.94 8.18
C ASP A 167 -1.82 -14.57 8.81
N VAL A 168 -2.19 -14.38 10.08
CA VAL A 168 -1.88 -13.15 10.83
C VAL A 168 -0.38 -12.91 10.92
N ASP A 169 0.41 -13.97 11.07
CA ASP A 169 1.87 -13.92 11.09
C ASP A 169 2.45 -13.35 9.78
N ARG A 170 1.72 -13.48 8.67
CA ARG A 170 2.12 -12.86 7.40
C ARG A 170 2.08 -11.35 7.49
N TRP A 171 1.02 -10.80 8.09
CA TRP A 171 0.88 -9.36 8.24
C TRP A 171 1.87 -8.79 9.25
N ASP A 172 2.19 -9.54 10.30
CA ASP A 172 3.22 -9.15 11.26
C ASP A 172 4.59 -9.00 10.60
N ARG A 173 4.88 -9.83 9.61
CA ARG A 173 6.14 -9.84 8.84
C ARG A 173 6.05 -9.15 7.48
N ASP A 174 5.01 -8.34 7.24
CA ASP A 174 4.83 -7.68 5.95
C ASP A 174 5.85 -6.55 5.77
N GLU A 175 6.94 -6.87 5.08
CA GLU A 175 7.98 -5.91 4.73
C GLU A 175 7.46 -4.78 3.83
N GLN A 176 6.45 -5.02 3.00
CA GLN A 176 5.87 -3.98 2.15
C GLN A 176 5.14 -2.94 2.98
N ALA A 177 4.37 -3.39 3.98
CA ALA A 177 3.69 -2.50 4.90
C ALA A 177 4.67 -1.72 5.80
N LEU A 178 5.75 -2.37 6.27
CA LEU A 178 6.83 -1.69 6.99
C LEU A 178 7.56 -0.67 6.13
N ALA A 179 7.87 -1.01 4.87
CA ALA A 179 8.49 -0.10 3.93
C ALA A 179 7.60 1.11 3.60
N ALA A 180 6.27 0.92 3.57
CA ALA A 180 5.32 2.02 3.43
C ALA A 180 5.36 2.96 4.65
N CYS A 181 5.44 2.43 5.89
CA CYS A 181 5.62 3.24 7.09
C CYS A 181 6.91 4.05 7.03
N TRP A 182 8.02 3.41 6.69
CA TRP A 182 9.31 4.07 6.55
C TRP A 182 9.28 5.16 5.48
N ALA A 183 8.76 4.87 4.28
CA ALA A 183 8.69 5.83 3.19
C ALA A 183 7.78 7.03 3.53
N PHE A 184 6.65 6.78 4.20
CA PHE A 184 5.75 7.84 4.64
C PHE A 184 6.43 8.81 5.62
N GLU A 185 7.16 8.29 6.60
CA GLU A 185 7.87 9.13 7.59
C GLU A 185 9.03 9.93 6.99
N HIS A 186 9.62 9.44 5.89
CA HIS A 186 10.65 10.17 5.15
C HIS A 186 10.08 11.29 4.28
N ASP A 187 8.91 11.08 3.70
CA ASP A 187 8.23 12.09 2.88
C ASP A 187 7.48 13.12 3.76
N TYR A 188 6.97 12.69 4.93
CA TYR A 188 6.26 13.52 5.91
C TYR A 188 7.10 13.72 7.19
N ILE A 189 8.15 14.55 7.08
CA ILE A 189 9.09 14.81 8.17
C ILE A 189 8.36 15.28 9.44
N GLY A 190 8.64 14.61 10.55
CA GLY A 190 8.05 14.92 11.86
C GLY A 190 6.76 14.17 12.18
N VAL A 191 6.19 13.43 11.23
CA VAL A 191 5.04 12.53 11.47
C VAL A 191 5.56 11.13 11.75
N GLN A 192 5.08 10.51 12.81
CA GLN A 192 5.38 9.12 13.15
C GLN A 192 4.15 8.25 13.00
N VAL A 193 4.33 7.05 12.45
CA VAL A 193 3.28 6.06 12.26
C VAL A 193 3.27 5.09 13.43
N ALA A 194 2.10 4.89 14.04
CA ALA A 194 1.91 3.92 15.11
C ALA A 194 1.93 2.46 14.61
N GLY A 195 1.54 2.26 13.34
CA GLY A 195 1.51 0.94 12.75
C GLY A 195 0.66 0.83 11.49
N THR A 196 0.25 -0.40 11.20
CA THR A 196 -0.50 -0.75 9.99
C THR A 196 -1.84 -1.39 10.33
N ILE A 197 -2.84 -1.12 9.51
CA ILE A 197 -4.17 -1.75 9.57
C ILE A 197 -4.38 -2.48 8.24
N HIS A 198 -4.52 -3.80 8.28
CA HIS A 198 -4.82 -4.62 7.12
C HIS A 198 -6.31 -4.90 7.09
N ASN A 199 -7.01 -4.34 6.10
CA ASN A 199 -8.41 -4.63 5.81
C ASN A 199 -8.46 -5.68 4.72
N GLU A 200 -8.84 -6.91 5.07
CA GLU A 200 -9.02 -8.00 4.13
C GLU A 200 -10.49 -8.12 3.76
N VAL A 201 -10.76 -8.08 2.45
CA VAL A 201 -12.07 -8.34 1.85
C VAL A 201 -11.95 -9.63 1.06
N ARG A 202 -12.62 -10.69 1.50
CA ARG A 202 -12.59 -11.97 0.81
C ARG A 202 -13.68 -12.01 -0.26
N ILE A 203 -13.27 -12.29 -1.49
CA ILE A 203 -14.21 -12.37 -2.62
C ILE A 203 -14.83 -13.76 -2.79
N ASP A 204 -14.16 -14.81 -2.33
CA ASP A 204 -14.67 -16.18 -2.36
C ASP A 204 -15.41 -16.53 -1.06
N GLY A 205 -16.68 -16.84 -1.17
CA GLY A 205 -17.49 -17.33 -0.07
C GLY A 205 -18.93 -16.80 -0.08
N PRO A 206 -19.81 -17.39 0.71
CA PRO A 206 -21.18 -16.95 0.82
C PRO A 206 -21.25 -15.56 1.46
N LEU A 207 -21.97 -14.65 0.83
CA LEU A 207 -22.29 -13.33 1.40
C LEU A 207 -23.20 -13.55 2.62
N ALA A 208 -22.62 -13.48 3.80
CA ALA A 208 -23.37 -13.47 5.04
C ALA A 208 -23.59 -12.00 5.45
N PHE A 209 -24.78 -11.48 5.23
CA PHE A 209 -25.14 -10.17 5.74
C PHE A 209 -25.21 -10.24 7.27
N PRO A 210 -24.63 -9.25 8.00
CA PRO A 210 -24.95 -9.09 9.40
C PRO A 210 -26.46 -8.92 9.56
N PRO A 211 -27.08 -9.45 10.63
CA PRO A 211 -28.53 -9.37 10.79
C PRO A 211 -28.98 -7.90 10.71
N ALA A 212 -29.95 -7.65 9.83
CA ALA A 212 -30.59 -6.33 9.71
C ALA A 212 -31.17 -5.94 11.06
N GLY A 213 -30.52 -5.06 11.78
CA GLY A 213 -30.97 -4.63 13.11
C GLY A 213 -29.99 -3.78 13.89
N SER A 214 -28.76 -3.65 13.46
CA SER A 214 -27.81 -2.76 14.12
C SER A 214 -27.43 -1.56 13.25
N ALA A 215 -28.44 -0.85 12.73
CA ALA A 215 -28.22 0.53 12.29
C ALA A 215 -27.93 1.39 13.54
N MET A 216 -26.79 1.14 14.14
CA MET A 216 -26.24 2.02 15.15
C MET A 216 -25.79 3.29 14.44
N ARG A 217 -26.47 4.39 14.68
CA ARG A 217 -26.08 5.73 14.26
C ARG A 217 -24.57 5.89 14.46
N ARG A 218 -23.87 6.36 13.42
CA ARG A 218 -22.51 6.90 13.59
C ARG A 218 -22.52 7.78 14.84
N ALA A 219 -21.78 7.38 15.87
CA ALA A 219 -21.49 8.32 16.95
C ALA A 219 -20.77 9.50 16.32
N PRO A 220 -21.16 10.76 16.61
CA PRO A 220 -20.42 11.91 16.14
C PRO A 220 -18.98 11.74 16.65
N LYS A 221 -18.05 11.46 15.74
CA LYS A 221 -16.64 11.41 16.07
C LYS A 221 -16.26 12.83 16.50
N ALA A 222 -15.64 12.96 17.66
CA ALA A 222 -15.10 14.24 18.11
C ALA A 222 -14.12 14.72 17.03
N VAL A 223 -14.60 15.64 16.21
CA VAL A 223 -13.78 16.41 15.30
C VAL A 223 -12.94 17.30 16.20
N ALA A 224 -11.61 17.12 16.16
CA ALA A 224 -10.71 18.15 16.66
C ALA A 224 -10.96 19.40 15.80
N GLN A 225 -11.83 20.27 16.24
CA GLN A 225 -12.00 21.59 15.66
C GLN A 225 -10.75 22.39 15.99
N HIS A 226 -9.80 22.39 15.10
CA HIS A 226 -8.78 23.43 15.06
C HIS A 226 -9.43 24.69 14.48
N GLU A 227 -10.08 25.45 15.36
CA GLU A 227 -10.38 26.84 15.07
C GLU A 227 -9.08 27.61 14.91
N ALA A 228 -8.90 28.17 13.73
CA ALA A 228 -7.87 29.15 13.46
C ALA A 228 -8.23 30.45 14.19
N SER A 229 -7.78 30.60 15.45
CA SER A 229 -7.75 31.90 16.11
C SER A 229 -6.32 32.42 16.15
N GLY A 230 -6.10 33.48 15.39
CA GLY A 230 -4.84 34.21 15.41
C GLY A 230 -4.61 34.91 16.77
N GLY A 231 -3.35 34.93 17.17
CA GLY A 231 -2.91 35.84 18.23
C GLY A 231 -1.92 35.26 19.23
N GLY A 232 -0.65 35.64 19.10
CA GLY A 232 0.22 35.93 20.25
C GLY A 232 1.05 34.78 20.86
N ARG A 233 2.29 34.75 20.48
CA ARG A 233 3.51 34.34 21.21
C ARG A 233 3.33 33.77 22.61
N SER A 234 3.72 32.51 22.78
CA SER A 234 4.63 32.10 23.86
C SER A 234 5.17 30.68 23.58
N VAL A 235 6.50 30.55 23.60
CA VAL A 235 7.23 29.30 23.46
C VAL A 235 7.11 28.54 24.77
N PRO A 236 6.61 27.28 24.79
CA PRO A 236 6.77 26.45 25.97
C PRO A 236 8.11 25.72 25.91
N GLN A 237 8.84 25.84 27.02
CA GLN A 237 10.07 25.15 27.33
C GLN A 237 9.96 23.64 27.18
N HIS A 238 10.96 23.03 26.56
CA HIS A 238 11.19 21.61 26.56
C HIS A 238 11.16 21.01 27.97
N GLN A 239 10.09 20.31 28.30
CA GLN A 239 10.12 19.31 29.35
C GLN A 239 10.62 17.99 28.74
N ARG A 240 11.82 17.61 29.18
CA ARG A 240 12.36 16.27 28.97
C ARG A 240 11.44 15.28 29.66
N VAL A 241 10.61 14.56 28.87
CA VAL A 241 9.91 13.40 29.38
C VAL A 241 10.90 12.24 29.36
N SER A 242 11.32 11.85 30.55
CA SER A 242 12.11 10.66 30.79
C SER A 242 11.38 9.44 30.27
N ALA A 243 12.03 8.70 29.39
CA ALA A 243 11.58 7.41 28.89
C ALA A 243 11.52 6.39 30.04
N GLN A 244 10.40 6.32 30.73
CA GLN A 244 10.02 5.12 31.48
C GLN A 244 9.19 4.25 30.54
N ALA A 245 9.88 3.36 29.83
CA ALA A 245 9.25 2.24 29.13
C ALA A 245 8.55 1.38 30.20
N SER A 246 7.24 1.54 30.32
CA SER A 246 6.39 0.67 31.12
C SER A 246 6.41 -0.72 30.49
N ARG A 247 6.96 -1.69 31.21
CA ARG A 247 7.01 -3.13 30.88
C ARG A 247 5.62 -3.81 30.89
N GLY A 248 4.55 -3.09 30.54
CA GLY A 248 3.17 -3.56 30.71
C GLY A 248 2.38 -3.86 29.44
N ASP A 249 2.91 -3.68 28.22
CA ASP A 249 2.05 -3.73 27.02
C ASP A 249 2.57 -4.61 25.87
N ALA A 250 3.24 -5.70 26.18
CA ALA A 250 3.64 -6.70 25.18
C ALA A 250 2.45 -7.52 24.62
N THR A 251 1.24 -7.40 25.19
CA THR A 251 0.09 -8.28 24.90
C THR A 251 -0.92 -7.73 23.89
N LYS A 252 -0.79 -6.47 23.43
CA LYS A 252 -1.71 -5.86 22.45
C LYS A 252 -1.04 -5.37 21.18
N ARG A 253 -0.04 -6.09 20.70
CA ARG A 253 0.64 -5.71 19.46
C ARG A 253 -0.23 -5.94 18.22
N THR A 254 -1.08 -6.95 18.27
CA THR A 254 -1.96 -7.33 17.17
C THR A 254 -3.39 -7.48 17.65
N GLU A 255 -4.31 -6.75 17.04
CA GLU A 255 -5.75 -6.86 17.27
C GLU A 255 -6.42 -7.31 15.97
N GLN A 256 -7.32 -8.31 16.05
CA GLN A 256 -8.04 -8.82 14.90
C GLN A 256 -9.54 -8.80 15.14
N ARG A 257 -10.30 -8.30 14.16
CA ARG A 257 -11.77 -8.29 14.14
C ARG A 257 -12.23 -8.92 12.82
N THR A 258 -13.02 -9.97 12.90
CA THR A 258 -13.52 -10.73 11.74
C THR A 258 -15.03 -10.83 11.76
N ALA A 259 -15.68 -10.60 10.62
CA ALA A 259 -17.11 -10.82 10.41
C ALA A 259 -17.38 -11.26 8.96
N GLY A 260 -17.85 -12.48 8.76
CA GLY A 260 -18.17 -13.02 7.43
C GLY A 260 -16.99 -13.00 6.47
N LEU A 261 -17.08 -12.18 5.43
CA LEU A 261 -16.05 -12.00 4.40
C LEU A 261 -15.07 -10.86 4.70
N LEU A 262 -15.12 -10.27 5.91
CA LEU A 262 -14.37 -9.08 6.26
C LEU A 262 -13.51 -9.32 7.48
N ARG A 263 -12.26 -8.90 7.42
CA ARG A 263 -11.31 -9.02 8.53
C ARG A 263 -10.43 -7.79 8.61
N ARG A 264 -10.27 -7.24 9.81
CA ARG A 264 -9.31 -6.18 10.10
C ARG A 264 -8.27 -6.70 11.07
N THR A 265 -7.01 -6.53 10.69
CA THR A 265 -5.87 -6.82 11.56
C THR A 265 -5.11 -5.52 11.78
N ARG A 266 -5.05 -5.06 13.03
CA ARG A 266 -4.32 -3.85 13.44
C ARG A 266 -3.01 -4.29 14.10
N ILE A 267 -1.88 -3.77 13.63
CA ILE A 267 -0.55 -4.17 14.08
C ILE A 267 0.25 -2.92 14.43
N ARG A 268 0.66 -2.80 15.70
CA ARG A 268 1.61 -1.76 16.09
C ARG A 268 3.01 -2.11 15.58
N ARG A 269 3.69 -1.09 15.07
CA ARG A 269 5.07 -1.20 14.57
C ARG A 269 6.01 -0.44 15.49
N SER A 270 7.08 -1.11 15.91
CA SER A 270 8.11 -0.44 16.71
C SER A 270 8.96 0.48 15.84
N ARG A 271 9.55 1.50 16.46
CA ARG A 271 10.50 2.38 15.78
C ARG A 271 11.67 1.61 15.15
N HIS A 272 12.14 0.59 15.87
CA HIS A 272 13.22 -0.26 15.38
C HIS A 272 12.85 -1.00 14.10
N GLU A 273 11.64 -1.57 14.00
CA GLU A 273 11.18 -2.26 12.79
C GLU A 273 11.12 -1.30 11.59
N ILE A 274 10.54 -0.11 11.80
CA ILE A 274 10.41 0.89 10.73
C ILE A 274 11.80 1.39 10.27
N THR A 275 12.71 1.64 11.20
CA THR A 275 14.06 2.09 10.85
C THR A 275 14.87 0.98 10.18
N SER A 276 14.76 -0.26 10.68
CA SER A 276 15.51 -1.39 10.14
C SER A 276 15.12 -1.73 8.70
N VAL A 277 13.84 -1.54 8.32
CA VAL A 277 13.43 -1.80 6.94
C VAL A 277 14.06 -0.81 5.96
N GLY A 278 14.31 0.43 6.38
CA GLY A 278 15.04 1.41 5.56
C GLY A 278 16.48 0.96 5.26
N ALA A 279 17.19 0.46 6.28
CA ALA A 279 18.51 -0.12 6.08
C ALA A 279 18.49 -1.36 5.18
N LEU A 280 17.46 -2.20 5.31
CA LEU A 280 17.27 -3.35 4.42
C LEU A 280 17.03 -2.93 2.97
N ILE A 281 16.19 -1.91 2.74
CA ILE A 281 15.96 -1.33 1.41
C ILE A 281 17.28 -0.81 0.83
N ALA A 282 18.08 -0.12 1.61
CA ALA A 282 19.38 0.41 1.20
C ALA A 282 20.34 -0.71 0.77
N ALA A 283 20.49 -1.75 1.57
CA ALA A 283 21.32 -2.90 1.24
C ALA A 283 20.87 -3.62 -0.03
N GLU A 284 19.56 -3.87 -0.17
CA GLU A 284 18.99 -4.47 -1.38
C GLU A 284 19.17 -3.56 -2.61
N ALA A 285 19.06 -2.24 -2.44
CA ALA A 285 19.25 -1.26 -3.50
C ALA A 285 20.70 -1.27 -4.02
N VAL A 286 21.69 -1.35 -3.16
CA VAL A 286 23.10 -1.51 -3.54
C VAL A 286 23.29 -2.79 -4.38
N ASP A 287 22.72 -3.93 -3.93
CA ASP A 287 22.76 -5.17 -4.68
C ASP A 287 22.07 -5.05 -6.06
N MET A 288 20.93 -4.36 -6.13
CA MET A 288 20.14 -4.22 -7.38
C MET A 288 20.78 -3.25 -8.37
N THR A 289 21.41 -2.16 -7.90
CA THR A 289 22.03 -1.12 -8.72
C THR A 289 23.46 -1.44 -9.09
N GLY A 290 24.14 -2.28 -8.33
CA GLY A 290 25.41 -2.89 -8.70
C GLY A 290 25.25 -3.79 -9.92
N TRP A 291 26.25 -4.53 -10.29
CA TRP A 291 26.18 -5.49 -11.40
C TRP A 291 25.86 -6.90 -10.87
N PRO A 292 24.61 -7.17 -10.46
CA PRO A 292 24.28 -8.43 -9.82
C PRO A 292 24.42 -9.60 -10.79
N THR A 293 24.97 -10.70 -10.31
CA THR A 293 24.96 -11.95 -11.07
C THR A 293 23.53 -12.44 -11.22
N ILE A 294 23.10 -12.69 -12.45
CA ILE A 294 21.76 -13.15 -12.79
C ILE A 294 21.71 -14.67 -12.83
N TYR A 295 21.00 -15.25 -11.87
CA TYR A 295 20.77 -16.68 -11.78
C TYR A 295 19.32 -17.00 -11.39
N PRO A 296 18.81 -18.20 -11.74
CA PRO A 296 17.50 -18.64 -11.28
C PRO A 296 17.58 -19.15 -9.84
N THR A 297 16.54 -18.88 -9.06
CA THR A 297 16.33 -19.50 -7.74
C THR A 297 15.24 -20.55 -7.91
N TYR A 298 15.62 -21.84 -7.93
CA TYR A 298 14.65 -22.92 -8.10
C TYR A 298 13.90 -23.20 -6.80
N ALA A 299 12.57 -23.01 -6.83
CA ALA A 299 11.67 -23.24 -5.70
C ALA A 299 10.23 -23.49 -6.17
N GLY A 300 9.29 -23.69 -5.24
CA GLY A 300 7.89 -23.92 -5.56
C GLY A 300 7.24 -22.86 -6.47
N HIS A 301 7.69 -21.62 -6.36
CA HIS A 301 7.20 -20.51 -7.20
C HIS A 301 7.51 -20.66 -8.71
N CYS A 302 8.43 -21.55 -9.10
CA CYS A 302 8.72 -21.79 -10.51
C CYS A 302 7.53 -22.44 -11.24
N ARG A 303 6.62 -23.10 -10.52
CA ARG A 303 5.42 -23.70 -11.12
C ARG A 303 4.55 -22.66 -11.83
N ASP A 304 4.37 -21.52 -11.17
CA ASP A 304 3.45 -20.47 -11.59
C ASP A 304 4.19 -19.23 -12.13
N CYS A 305 5.48 -19.38 -12.42
CA CYS A 305 6.31 -18.30 -12.95
C CYS A 305 5.99 -18.03 -14.41
N GLU A 306 5.59 -16.80 -14.72
CA GLU A 306 5.32 -16.35 -16.08
C GLU A 306 6.51 -16.59 -17.04
N PHE A 307 7.75 -16.48 -16.54
CA PHE A 307 8.98 -16.68 -17.31
C PHE A 307 9.51 -18.12 -17.27
N ARG A 308 8.68 -19.10 -16.91
CA ARG A 308 9.12 -20.50 -16.80
C ARG A 308 9.71 -21.05 -18.09
N ALA A 309 9.03 -20.83 -19.23
CA ALA A 309 9.47 -21.36 -20.53
C ALA A 309 10.82 -20.77 -20.96
N PRO A 310 11.03 -19.45 -21.03
CA PRO A 310 12.32 -18.88 -21.39
C PRO A 310 13.42 -19.20 -20.35
N CYS A 311 13.09 -19.27 -19.07
CA CYS A 311 14.05 -19.67 -18.05
C CYS A 311 14.54 -21.11 -18.24
N SER A 312 13.65 -22.03 -18.59
CA SER A 312 13.99 -23.44 -18.88
C SER A 312 14.86 -23.56 -20.14
N ALA A 313 14.53 -22.80 -21.18
CA ALA A 313 15.36 -22.79 -22.42
C ALA A 313 16.80 -22.36 -22.14
N ILE A 314 17.00 -21.25 -21.40
CA ILE A 314 18.35 -20.80 -21.00
C ILE A 314 19.07 -21.89 -20.19
N THR A 315 18.38 -22.53 -19.26
CA THR A 315 19.00 -23.57 -18.42
C THR A 315 19.40 -24.81 -19.24
N ALA A 316 18.65 -25.12 -20.29
CA ALA A 316 18.96 -26.19 -21.22
C ALA A 316 20.04 -25.80 -22.28
N GLY A 317 20.57 -24.58 -22.21
CA GLY A 317 21.54 -24.08 -23.19
C GLY A 317 20.94 -23.70 -24.55
N SER A 318 19.60 -23.55 -24.60
CA SER A 318 18.88 -23.14 -25.80
C SER A 318 18.66 -21.62 -25.82
N ASP A 319 18.45 -21.06 -27.01
CA ASP A 319 18.13 -19.66 -27.18
C ASP A 319 16.68 -19.40 -26.69
N ALA A 320 16.53 -18.50 -25.74
CA ALA A 320 15.23 -18.09 -25.19
C ALA A 320 14.63 -16.87 -25.89
N GLU A 321 15.40 -16.18 -26.73
CA GLU A 321 14.98 -14.92 -27.35
C GLU A 321 13.68 -15.05 -28.17
N PRO A 322 13.51 -16.13 -29.00
CA PRO A 322 12.25 -16.34 -29.72
C PRO A 322 11.02 -16.44 -28.81
N LEU A 323 11.15 -17.12 -27.64
CA LEU A 323 10.07 -17.23 -26.66
C LEU A 323 9.75 -15.88 -26.02
N LEU A 324 10.80 -15.10 -25.70
CA LEU A 324 10.63 -13.78 -25.10
C LEU A 324 9.97 -12.78 -26.06
N GLN A 325 10.27 -12.87 -27.36
CA GLN A 325 9.65 -12.00 -28.38
C GLN A 325 8.20 -12.39 -28.70
N THR A 326 7.85 -13.67 -28.63
CA THR A 326 6.52 -14.17 -28.97
C THR A 326 5.54 -13.99 -27.82
N ASP A 327 5.95 -14.37 -26.59
CA ASP A 327 5.03 -14.49 -25.45
C ASP A 327 5.04 -13.25 -24.55
N PHE A 328 6.00 -12.35 -24.74
CA PHE A 328 6.17 -11.18 -23.89
C PHE A 328 6.26 -9.90 -24.71
N ARG A 329 5.84 -8.83 -24.08
CA ARG A 329 5.99 -7.46 -24.61
C ARG A 329 6.84 -6.64 -23.65
N ARG A 330 7.67 -5.77 -24.21
CA ARG A 330 8.30 -4.73 -23.41
C ARG A 330 7.25 -3.69 -23.03
N VAL A 331 7.12 -3.39 -21.75
CA VAL A 331 6.24 -2.34 -21.29
C VAL A 331 6.91 -1.00 -21.54
N PRO A 332 6.28 -0.05 -22.25
CA PRO A 332 6.80 1.32 -22.31
C PRO A 332 6.88 1.89 -20.88
N ASP A 333 7.81 2.78 -20.63
CA ASP A 333 7.89 3.49 -19.36
C ASP A 333 6.52 4.13 -19.10
N GLU A 334 5.78 3.56 -18.13
CA GLU A 334 4.39 3.94 -17.92
C GLU A 334 4.32 5.38 -17.45
N VAL A 335 3.69 6.23 -18.23
CA VAL A 335 3.04 7.43 -17.72
C VAL A 335 1.96 6.92 -16.75
N ARG A 336 2.20 7.04 -15.47
CA ARG A 336 1.33 6.59 -14.37
C ARG A 336 -0.08 7.11 -14.59
N LYS A 337 -1.03 6.23 -14.93
CA LYS A 337 -2.44 6.64 -15.03
C LYS A 337 -2.92 7.01 -13.63
N PRO A 338 -3.47 8.21 -13.41
CA PRO A 338 -4.06 8.56 -12.12
C PRO A 338 -5.20 7.59 -11.82
N ARG A 339 -5.17 6.93 -10.65
CA ARG A 339 -6.33 6.18 -10.16
C ARG A 339 -7.42 7.17 -9.71
N LEU A 340 -8.68 6.71 -9.70
CA LEU A 340 -9.78 7.46 -9.07
C LEU A 340 -9.38 7.86 -7.64
N GLY A 341 -9.45 9.15 -7.32
CA GLY A 341 -9.00 9.67 -6.02
C GLY A 341 -7.60 10.27 -6.00
N GLN A 342 -6.76 10.06 -7.01
CA GLN A 342 -5.63 10.96 -7.23
C GLN A 342 -6.18 12.30 -7.72
N SER A 343 -6.04 13.29 -6.87
CA SER A 343 -6.66 14.59 -7.01
C SER A 343 -6.43 15.19 -8.38
N THR A 344 -7.48 15.23 -9.19
CA THR A 344 -7.75 16.38 -10.04
C THR A 344 -8.19 17.60 -9.20
N TRP A 345 -8.28 17.47 -7.89
CA TRP A 345 -8.51 18.54 -6.92
C TRP A 345 -7.14 19.03 -6.46
N GLY A 346 -6.67 20.07 -7.16
CA GLY A 346 -5.48 20.84 -7.03
C GLY A 346 -4.88 21.10 -5.63
N PHE A 347 -4.33 20.07 -5.02
CA PHE A 347 -3.20 20.25 -4.11
C PHE A 347 -1.94 20.02 -4.94
N GLY A 348 -1.51 21.09 -5.60
CA GLY A 348 -0.27 21.11 -6.33
C GLY A 348 0.89 20.67 -5.44
N ARG A 349 1.82 19.94 -6.02
CA ARG A 349 3.18 19.83 -5.49
C ARG A 349 3.64 21.28 -5.21
N GLY A 350 3.72 21.67 -3.96
CA GLY A 350 4.15 23.02 -3.58
C GLY A 350 3.43 23.67 -2.41
N ALA A 351 2.35 23.10 -1.88
CA ALA A 351 1.90 23.49 -0.56
C ALA A 351 2.82 22.84 0.45
N ALA A 352 3.80 23.59 0.97
CA ALA A 352 4.51 23.21 2.18
C ALA A 352 3.46 22.82 3.23
N PRO A 353 3.67 21.73 3.99
CA PRO A 353 2.78 21.41 5.10
C PRO A 353 2.63 22.65 5.96
N PRO A 354 1.45 22.92 6.50
CA PRO A 354 1.30 24.02 7.45
C PRO A 354 2.35 23.82 8.53
N ARG A 355 3.18 24.82 8.74
CA ARG A 355 4.15 24.84 9.84
C ARG A 355 3.31 24.94 11.11
N TRP A 356 3.21 23.82 11.80
CA TRP A 356 2.63 23.75 13.15
C TRP A 356 3.59 24.37 14.18
#